data_c35cd88fccf27d6cff386ee6f8fc9730
#
_entry.id   c35cd88fccf27d6cff386ee6f8fc9730
#
_cell.length_a   1.000
_cell.length_b   1.000
_cell.length_c   1.000
_cell.angle_alpha   90.00
_cell.angle_beta   90.00
_cell.angle_gamma   90.00
#
_symmetry.space_group_name_H-M   'P 1'
#
loop_
_entity.id
_entity.type
_entity.pdbx_description
1 polymer ?
#
loop_
_entity_poly.entity_id
_entity_poly.type
_entity_poly.pdbx_seq_one_letter_code
_entity_poly.pdbx_strand_id
1 'polypeptide(L)'
;MKEKPVLPLLVSMALPNVISMLVNSLYNIVDSLFVARISEDAMTALSLVFPIQNFANAIAIGFGIGINAMIALYLGAGDRKKAETAATHGMALSLMHGILITIVSIVIMPGFLHRFTSDAGLIASGITYSTIVFLFATINMAALSFEKMFQAVGRMKVTMAALIFGCVCNILLDPILIFGLGPVPAMGIAGAALATGIGQLLSLCVYLFVYVRTELPIRLRRSCLRPDAALDGKLYAIGVPAILNLALPSLLVTFLNGLLAGFSQSYVVVLGIYYKLQTFLYLPANGIVQGMRPLIGYNYGAKQHARVKKLYELTLIMSAAIMAAGTVICLFASRPLMQLFTSNPETVAIGQTALRIICLGFVVSAVSTTSSGALEGLGKGAESLVISLCRYIVFIMPLAAVLCHFLGANGVWHAFWITEVLSAIVAYPVYRKAVGKC
;
A
#
# COMPACT_ATOMS: atom_id res chain seq x y z
N MET A 1 20.81 -13.92 4.55
CA MET A 1 20.12 -13.03 5.50
C MET A 1 20.73 -13.08 6.91
N LYS A 2 21.27 -14.22 7.33
CA LYS A 2 21.79 -14.43 8.70
C LYS A 2 23.20 -13.83 8.92
N GLU A 3 24.06 -13.82 7.92
CA GLU A 3 25.50 -13.52 8.07
C GLU A 3 25.94 -12.15 7.58
N LYS A 4 25.24 -11.58 6.60
CA LYS A 4 25.59 -10.28 6.03
C LYS A 4 25.47 -9.14 7.05
N PRO A 5 26.32 -8.11 6.99
CA PRO A 5 26.16 -6.91 7.83
C PRO A 5 24.74 -6.31 7.67
N VAL A 6 24.17 -5.84 8.78
CA VAL A 6 22.71 -5.50 8.83
C VAL A 6 22.38 -4.32 7.93
N LEU A 7 23.19 -3.23 7.95
CA LEU A 7 22.88 -2.03 7.18
C LEU A 7 22.96 -2.25 5.65
N PRO A 8 24.04 -2.85 5.08
CA PRO A 8 24.06 -3.15 3.65
C PRO A 8 22.96 -4.14 3.23
N LEU A 9 22.60 -5.08 4.11
CA LEU A 9 21.51 -6.02 3.87
C LEU A 9 20.17 -5.28 3.80
N LEU A 10 19.87 -4.41 4.78
CA LEU A 10 18.65 -3.61 4.81
C LEU A 10 18.53 -2.72 3.56
N VAL A 11 19.61 -2.00 3.20
CA VAL A 11 19.63 -1.14 2.00
C VAL A 11 19.39 -1.96 0.73
N SER A 12 20.01 -3.14 0.61
CA SER A 12 19.84 -4.01 -0.56
C SER A 12 18.40 -4.52 -0.74
N MET A 13 17.62 -4.56 0.34
CA MET A 13 16.22 -4.94 0.33
C MET A 13 15.29 -3.72 0.18
N ALA A 14 15.62 -2.61 0.82
CA ALA A 14 14.83 -1.39 0.84
C ALA A 14 14.89 -0.62 -0.48
N LEU A 15 16.09 -0.43 -1.05
CA LEU A 15 16.27 0.39 -2.25
C LEU A 15 15.46 -0.10 -3.46
N PRO A 16 15.44 -1.41 -3.81
CA PRO A 16 14.56 -1.91 -4.87
C PRO A 16 13.09 -1.65 -4.60
N ASN A 17 12.64 -1.74 -3.33
CA ASN A 17 11.26 -1.45 -2.97
C ASN A 17 10.91 0.03 -3.13
N VAL A 18 11.79 0.92 -2.69
CA VAL A 18 11.60 2.38 -2.87
C VAL A 18 11.48 2.72 -4.36
N ILE A 19 12.36 2.16 -5.19
CA ILE A 19 12.32 2.36 -6.65
C ILE A 19 11.00 1.80 -7.22
N SER A 20 10.60 0.60 -6.81
CA SER A 20 9.34 -0.01 -7.25
C SER A 20 8.13 0.86 -6.91
N MET A 21 8.07 1.37 -5.68
CA MET A 21 6.97 2.23 -5.24
C MET A 21 6.95 3.56 -5.99
N LEU A 22 8.13 4.15 -6.26
CA LEU A 22 8.24 5.38 -7.04
C LEU A 22 7.73 5.15 -8.47
N VAL A 23 8.20 4.11 -9.14
CA VAL A 23 7.76 3.77 -10.52
C VAL A 23 6.25 3.49 -10.55
N ASN A 24 5.73 2.77 -9.56
CA ASN A 24 4.29 2.52 -9.46
C ASN A 24 3.48 3.81 -9.25
N SER A 25 3.98 4.75 -8.46
CA SER A 25 3.32 6.05 -8.27
C SER A 25 3.33 6.90 -9.55
N LEU A 26 4.46 6.93 -10.27
CA LEU A 26 4.58 7.61 -11.56
C LEU A 26 3.67 6.98 -12.62
N TYR A 27 3.65 5.65 -12.69
CA TYR A 27 2.76 4.92 -13.57
C TYR A 27 1.29 5.31 -13.33
N ASN A 28 0.81 5.32 -12.09
CA ASN A 28 -0.57 5.69 -11.77
C ASN A 28 -0.92 7.13 -12.23
N ILE A 29 0.04 8.05 -12.17
CA ILE A 29 -0.14 9.42 -12.67
C ILE A 29 -0.27 9.42 -14.20
N VAL A 30 0.62 8.71 -14.90
CA VAL A 30 0.63 8.64 -16.37
C VAL A 30 -0.65 7.99 -16.90
N ASP A 31 -1.07 6.86 -16.30
CA ASP A 31 -2.33 6.19 -16.64
C ASP A 31 -3.52 7.14 -16.48
N SER A 32 -3.62 7.85 -15.34
CA SER A 32 -4.67 8.83 -15.11
C SER A 32 -4.66 9.98 -16.13
N LEU A 33 -3.47 10.42 -16.58
CA LEU A 33 -3.33 11.44 -17.61
C LEU A 33 -3.86 10.97 -18.98
N PHE A 34 -3.62 9.71 -19.34
CA PHE A 34 -4.17 9.15 -20.57
C PHE A 34 -5.70 9.02 -20.50
N VAL A 35 -6.24 8.55 -19.38
CA VAL A 35 -7.70 8.47 -19.19
C VAL A 35 -8.35 9.86 -19.21
N ALA A 36 -7.74 10.88 -18.61
CA ALA A 36 -8.22 12.25 -18.65
C ALA A 36 -8.29 12.84 -20.07
N ARG A 37 -7.47 12.33 -20.99
CA ARG A 37 -7.51 12.74 -22.41
C ARG A 37 -8.63 12.08 -23.22
N ILE A 38 -9.29 11.04 -22.70
CA ILE A 38 -10.44 10.42 -23.36
C ILE A 38 -11.64 11.36 -23.26
N SER A 39 -12.08 11.63 -22.01
CA SER A 39 -13.17 12.56 -21.69
C SER A 39 -13.22 12.80 -20.17
N GLU A 40 -13.92 13.86 -19.75
CA GLU A 40 -14.22 14.07 -18.32
C GLU A 40 -15.09 12.95 -17.75
N ASP A 41 -16.00 12.39 -18.54
CA ASP A 41 -16.85 11.27 -18.17
C ASP A 41 -16.02 10.00 -17.90
N ALA A 42 -14.98 9.73 -18.69
CA ALA A 42 -14.08 8.60 -18.47
C ALA A 42 -13.32 8.74 -17.13
N MET A 43 -12.83 9.93 -16.80
CA MET A 43 -12.20 10.21 -15.51
C MET A 43 -13.18 10.07 -14.34
N THR A 44 -14.42 10.52 -14.53
CA THR A 44 -15.48 10.39 -13.52
C THR A 44 -15.81 8.92 -13.30
N ALA A 45 -15.98 8.14 -14.37
CA ALA A 45 -16.23 6.70 -14.28
C ALA A 45 -15.10 5.97 -13.56
N LEU A 46 -13.83 6.27 -13.90
CA LEU A 46 -12.65 5.73 -13.19
C LEU A 46 -12.71 6.05 -11.69
N SER A 47 -13.00 7.31 -11.36
CA SER A 47 -13.06 7.77 -9.96
C SER A 47 -14.16 7.08 -9.16
N LEU A 48 -15.29 6.77 -9.77
CA LEU A 48 -16.38 6.01 -9.13
C LEU A 48 -16.01 4.55 -8.89
N VAL A 49 -15.23 3.92 -9.78
CA VAL A 49 -14.77 2.53 -9.64
C VAL A 49 -13.62 2.39 -8.65
N PHE A 50 -12.80 3.43 -8.53
CA PHE A 50 -11.56 3.42 -7.74
C PHE A 50 -11.69 2.90 -6.30
N PRO A 51 -12.72 3.26 -5.50
CA PRO A 51 -12.83 2.74 -4.13
C PRO A 51 -12.89 1.21 -4.04
N ILE A 52 -13.65 0.56 -4.93
CA ILE A 52 -13.77 -0.91 -4.96
C ILE A 52 -12.46 -1.53 -5.45
N GLN A 53 -11.83 -0.94 -6.46
CA GLN A 53 -10.52 -1.39 -6.96
C GLN A 53 -9.43 -1.26 -5.88
N ASN A 54 -9.42 -0.15 -5.13
CA ASN A 54 -8.48 0.06 -4.02
C ASN A 54 -8.71 -0.94 -2.89
N PHE A 55 -9.96 -1.27 -2.57
CA PHE A 55 -10.28 -2.29 -1.58
C PHE A 55 -9.82 -3.69 -2.02
N ALA A 56 -10.01 -4.06 -3.30
CA ALA A 56 -9.50 -5.30 -3.87
C ALA A 56 -7.96 -5.37 -3.78
N ASN A 57 -7.27 -4.27 -4.07
CA ASN A 57 -5.81 -4.17 -3.91
C ASN A 57 -5.38 -4.27 -2.45
N ALA A 58 -6.14 -3.69 -1.51
CA ALA A 58 -5.86 -3.81 -0.08
C ALA A 58 -5.94 -5.26 0.39
N ILE A 59 -6.92 -6.04 -0.10
CA ILE A 59 -7.02 -7.48 0.18
C ILE A 59 -5.78 -8.21 -0.36
N ALA A 60 -5.38 -7.94 -1.60
CA ALA A 60 -4.23 -8.59 -2.23
C ALA A 60 -2.92 -8.30 -1.50
N ILE A 61 -2.66 -7.02 -1.20
CA ILE A 61 -1.43 -6.58 -0.53
C ILE A 61 -1.41 -7.08 0.92
N GLY A 62 -2.52 -6.91 1.65
CA GLY A 62 -2.62 -7.26 3.06
C GLY A 62 -2.48 -8.77 3.29
N PHE A 63 -3.17 -9.59 2.50
CA PHE A 63 -3.01 -11.04 2.58
C PHE A 63 -1.59 -11.46 2.17
N GLY A 64 -1.01 -10.82 1.16
CA GLY A 64 0.37 -11.02 0.75
C GLY A 64 1.41 -10.72 1.84
N ILE A 65 1.13 -9.76 2.75
CA ILE A 65 1.98 -9.51 3.94
C ILE A 65 2.00 -10.74 4.84
N GLY A 66 0.86 -11.41 5.03
CA GLY A 66 0.76 -12.66 5.77
C GLY A 66 1.63 -13.77 5.14
N ILE A 67 1.55 -13.94 3.82
CA ILE A 67 2.38 -14.90 3.07
C ILE A 67 3.86 -14.59 3.28
N ASN A 68 4.27 -13.33 3.11
CA ASN A 68 5.66 -12.90 3.28
C ASN A 68 6.19 -13.21 4.68
N ALA A 69 5.45 -12.82 5.73
CA ALA A 69 5.84 -13.00 7.11
C ALA A 69 6.00 -14.49 7.47
N MET A 70 5.02 -15.33 7.11
CA MET A 70 5.04 -16.76 7.43
C MET A 70 6.19 -17.49 6.73
N ILE A 71 6.43 -17.20 5.45
CA ILE A 71 7.56 -17.78 4.71
C ILE A 71 8.88 -17.36 5.36
N ALA A 72 9.07 -16.07 5.64
CA ALA A 72 10.30 -15.55 6.22
C ALA A 72 10.57 -16.17 7.60
N LEU A 73 9.55 -16.25 8.47
CA LEU A 73 9.63 -16.88 9.80
C LEU A 73 10.05 -18.35 9.71
N TYR A 74 9.39 -19.15 8.88
CA TYR A 74 9.69 -20.56 8.77
C TYR A 74 11.05 -20.83 8.12
N LEU A 75 11.45 -20.05 7.12
CA LEU A 75 12.80 -20.13 6.55
C LEU A 75 13.87 -19.76 7.58
N GLY A 76 13.62 -18.75 8.41
CA GLY A 76 14.48 -18.37 9.51
C GLY A 76 14.64 -19.48 10.54
N ALA A 77 13.55 -20.16 10.87
CA ALA A 77 13.53 -21.31 11.79
C ALA A 77 14.16 -22.59 11.19
N GLY A 78 14.53 -22.58 9.91
CA GLY A 78 15.06 -23.76 9.21
C GLY A 78 13.99 -24.77 8.77
N ASP A 79 12.72 -24.47 8.98
CA ASP A 79 11.59 -25.34 8.61
C ASP A 79 11.13 -25.04 7.16
N ARG A 80 11.94 -25.53 6.22
CA ARG A 80 11.68 -25.36 4.80
C ARG A 80 10.33 -25.95 4.39
N LYS A 81 9.92 -27.08 4.99
CA LYS A 81 8.65 -27.73 4.65
C LYS A 81 7.46 -26.85 5.00
N LYS A 82 7.44 -26.25 6.20
CA LYS A 82 6.40 -25.31 6.59
C LYS A 82 6.43 -24.01 5.76
N ALA A 83 7.61 -23.54 5.37
CA ALA A 83 7.73 -22.40 4.46
C ALA A 83 7.13 -22.70 3.08
N GLU A 84 7.39 -23.90 2.51
CA GLU A 84 6.78 -24.36 1.25
C GLU A 84 5.25 -24.54 1.39
N THR A 85 4.77 -25.04 2.53
CA THR A 85 3.34 -25.16 2.82
C THR A 85 2.69 -23.77 2.92
N ALA A 86 3.29 -22.83 3.63
CA ALA A 86 2.79 -21.45 3.74
C ALA A 86 2.74 -20.74 2.37
N ALA A 87 3.75 -20.95 1.53
CA ALA A 87 3.77 -20.44 0.16
C ALA A 87 2.65 -21.04 -0.71
N THR A 88 2.45 -22.36 -0.62
CA THR A 88 1.48 -23.10 -1.44
C THR A 88 0.05 -22.76 -1.02
N HIS A 89 -0.25 -22.76 0.28
CA HIS A 89 -1.55 -22.37 0.82
C HIS A 89 -1.83 -20.88 0.54
N GLY A 90 -0.85 -20.02 0.80
CA GLY A 90 -0.96 -18.59 0.52
C GLY A 90 -1.29 -18.31 -0.94
N MET A 91 -0.64 -18.99 -1.90
CA MET A 91 -0.97 -18.90 -3.32
C MET A 91 -2.38 -19.41 -3.63
N ALA A 92 -2.76 -20.58 -3.12
CA ALA A 92 -4.08 -21.17 -3.36
C ALA A 92 -5.21 -20.27 -2.82
N LEU A 93 -5.06 -19.76 -1.59
CA LEU A 93 -6.02 -18.84 -0.98
C LEU A 93 -6.08 -17.50 -1.72
N SER A 94 -4.94 -16.98 -2.18
CA SER A 94 -4.91 -15.76 -3.01
C SER A 94 -5.65 -15.93 -4.32
N LEU A 95 -5.49 -17.06 -5.00
CA LEU A 95 -6.25 -17.34 -6.22
C LEU A 95 -7.75 -17.44 -5.93
N MET A 96 -8.13 -18.09 -4.83
CA MET A 96 -9.53 -18.16 -4.38
C MET A 96 -10.11 -16.76 -4.10
N HIS A 97 -9.36 -15.91 -3.39
CA HIS A 97 -9.75 -14.51 -3.17
C HIS A 97 -9.87 -13.73 -4.48
N GLY A 98 -8.95 -13.96 -5.43
CA GLY A 98 -9.02 -13.33 -6.75
C GLY A 98 -10.28 -13.69 -7.51
N ILE A 99 -10.64 -14.97 -7.54
CA ILE A 99 -11.89 -15.45 -8.16
C ILE A 99 -13.11 -14.84 -7.45
N LEU A 100 -13.11 -14.85 -6.11
CA LEU A 100 -14.20 -14.27 -5.32
C LEU A 100 -14.35 -12.76 -5.59
N ILE A 101 -13.26 -12.02 -5.60
CA ILE A 101 -13.25 -10.58 -5.90
C ILE A 101 -13.75 -10.32 -7.33
N THR A 102 -13.33 -11.12 -8.31
CA THR A 102 -13.80 -11.02 -9.69
C THR A 102 -15.34 -11.14 -9.72
N ILE A 103 -15.88 -12.21 -9.15
CA ILE A 103 -17.33 -12.48 -9.17
C ILE A 103 -18.09 -11.37 -8.41
N VAL A 104 -17.70 -11.11 -7.17
CA VAL A 104 -18.39 -10.15 -6.29
C VAL A 104 -18.35 -8.74 -6.87
N SER A 105 -17.19 -8.30 -7.37
CA SER A 105 -17.05 -6.94 -7.91
C SER A 105 -17.86 -6.75 -9.17
N ILE A 106 -17.86 -7.71 -10.10
CA ILE A 106 -18.66 -7.63 -11.34
C ILE A 106 -20.17 -7.60 -11.03
N VAL A 107 -20.62 -8.42 -10.06
CA VAL A 107 -22.03 -8.47 -9.69
C VAL A 107 -22.50 -7.21 -8.97
N ILE A 108 -21.68 -6.67 -8.07
CA ILE A 108 -22.06 -5.51 -7.25
C ILE A 108 -21.93 -4.19 -8.01
N MET A 109 -21.00 -4.10 -8.97
CA MET A 109 -20.64 -2.83 -9.64
C MET A 109 -21.83 -2.08 -10.27
N PRO A 110 -22.74 -2.72 -11.01
CA PRO A 110 -23.89 -2.00 -11.59
C PRO A 110 -24.75 -1.32 -10.52
N GLY A 111 -25.12 -2.06 -9.47
CA GLY A 111 -25.91 -1.53 -8.36
C GLY A 111 -25.19 -0.45 -7.57
N PHE A 112 -23.85 -0.57 -7.43
CA PHE A 112 -23.02 0.42 -6.79
C PHE A 112 -23.01 1.74 -7.59
N LEU A 113 -22.77 1.70 -8.90
CA LEU A 113 -22.73 2.89 -9.76
C LEU A 113 -24.07 3.62 -9.80
N HIS A 114 -25.19 2.90 -9.89
CA HIS A 114 -26.53 3.49 -9.85
C HIS A 114 -26.86 4.26 -8.57
N ARG A 115 -26.12 4.06 -7.48
CA ARG A 115 -26.30 4.84 -6.24
C ARG A 115 -25.60 6.20 -6.30
N PHE A 116 -24.62 6.37 -7.18
CA PHE A 116 -23.83 7.60 -7.27
C PHE A 116 -24.19 8.49 -8.46
N THR A 117 -24.76 7.90 -9.51
CA THR A 117 -25.14 8.63 -10.72
C THR A 117 -26.36 8.01 -11.40
N SER A 118 -27.12 8.84 -12.08
CA SER A 118 -28.23 8.43 -12.97
C SER A 118 -27.83 8.52 -14.46
N ASP A 119 -26.62 8.96 -14.76
CA ASP A 119 -26.14 9.08 -16.13
C ASP A 119 -25.82 7.69 -16.70
N ALA A 120 -26.58 7.29 -17.72
CA ALA A 120 -26.43 5.98 -18.34
C ALA A 120 -25.08 5.78 -19.04
N GLY A 121 -24.48 6.86 -19.58
CA GLY A 121 -23.17 6.83 -20.23
C GLY A 121 -22.04 6.59 -19.23
N LEU A 122 -22.09 7.29 -18.09
CA LEU A 122 -21.15 7.10 -16.98
C LEU A 122 -21.25 5.69 -16.39
N ILE A 123 -22.48 5.19 -16.19
CA ILE A 123 -22.70 3.84 -15.68
C ILE A 123 -22.14 2.81 -16.66
N ALA A 124 -22.43 2.92 -17.95
CA ALA A 124 -21.92 2.00 -18.96
C ALA A 124 -20.39 2.00 -19.04
N SER A 125 -19.77 3.18 -18.99
CA SER A 125 -18.31 3.33 -18.96
C SER A 125 -17.69 2.72 -17.71
N GLY A 126 -18.29 2.96 -16.54
CA GLY A 126 -17.86 2.39 -15.27
C GLY A 126 -17.98 0.85 -15.21
N ILE A 127 -19.07 0.30 -15.72
CA ILE A 127 -19.27 -1.15 -15.83
C ILE A 127 -18.25 -1.76 -16.79
N THR A 128 -18.02 -1.16 -17.95
CA THR A 128 -17.05 -1.63 -18.94
C THR A 128 -15.65 -1.67 -18.35
N TYR A 129 -15.20 -0.56 -17.75
CA TYR A 129 -13.89 -0.45 -17.12
C TYR A 129 -13.73 -1.46 -16.00
N SER A 130 -14.66 -1.49 -15.06
CA SER A 130 -14.58 -2.36 -13.86
C SER A 130 -14.63 -3.84 -14.23
N THR A 131 -15.48 -4.23 -15.17
CA THR A 131 -15.58 -5.63 -15.61
C THR A 131 -14.23 -6.11 -16.14
N ILE A 132 -13.57 -5.33 -17.01
CA ILE A 132 -12.27 -5.71 -17.55
C ILE A 132 -11.21 -5.77 -16.43
N VAL A 133 -11.10 -4.74 -15.60
CA VAL A 133 -10.11 -4.70 -14.51
C VAL A 133 -10.29 -5.87 -13.54
N PHE A 134 -11.53 -6.19 -13.14
CA PHE A 134 -11.78 -7.28 -12.19
C PHE A 134 -11.64 -8.67 -12.81
N LEU A 135 -11.77 -8.85 -14.13
CA LEU A 135 -11.38 -10.10 -14.80
C LEU A 135 -9.90 -10.42 -14.59
N PHE A 136 -9.05 -9.40 -14.47
CA PHE A 136 -7.63 -9.57 -14.16
C PHE A 136 -7.32 -9.67 -12.65
N ALA A 137 -8.31 -9.56 -11.76
CA ALA A 137 -8.07 -9.59 -10.31
C ALA A 137 -7.37 -10.88 -9.86
N THR A 138 -7.73 -12.04 -10.40
CA THR A 138 -7.07 -13.31 -10.10
C THR A 138 -5.59 -13.31 -10.53
N ILE A 139 -5.29 -12.73 -11.69
CA ILE A 139 -3.93 -12.59 -12.22
C ILE A 139 -3.13 -11.65 -11.31
N ASN A 140 -3.71 -10.52 -10.91
CA ASN A 140 -3.09 -9.58 -9.97
C ASN A 140 -2.79 -10.23 -8.61
N MET A 141 -3.75 -11.00 -8.05
CA MET A 141 -3.54 -11.76 -6.82
C MET A 141 -2.39 -12.76 -6.93
N ALA A 142 -2.29 -13.47 -8.04
CA ALA A 142 -1.18 -14.38 -8.30
C ALA A 142 0.16 -13.63 -8.40
N ALA A 143 0.21 -12.52 -9.13
CA ALA A 143 1.40 -11.69 -9.27
C ALA A 143 1.89 -11.14 -7.92
N LEU A 144 0.97 -10.60 -7.10
CA LEU A 144 1.28 -10.11 -5.76
C LEU A 144 1.74 -11.24 -4.81
N SER A 145 1.16 -12.44 -4.92
CA SER A 145 1.61 -13.58 -4.13
C SER A 145 3.03 -13.99 -4.48
N PHE A 146 3.38 -14.05 -5.77
CA PHE A 146 4.76 -14.28 -6.20
C PHE A 146 5.69 -13.16 -5.75
N GLU A 147 5.27 -11.90 -5.86
CA GLU A 147 6.02 -10.75 -5.33
C GLU A 147 6.38 -10.98 -3.86
N LYS A 148 5.41 -11.33 -3.02
CA LYS A 148 5.63 -11.55 -1.58
C LYS A 148 6.48 -12.78 -1.30
N MET A 149 6.38 -13.83 -2.10
CA MET A 149 7.28 -14.98 -2.02
C MET A 149 8.73 -14.60 -2.36
N PHE A 150 8.96 -13.85 -3.44
CA PHE A 150 10.31 -13.37 -3.81
C PHE A 150 10.88 -12.41 -2.77
N GLN A 151 10.04 -11.52 -2.20
CA GLN A 151 10.42 -10.64 -1.09
C GLN A 151 10.86 -11.45 0.14
N ALA A 152 10.08 -12.47 0.52
CA ALA A 152 10.36 -13.33 1.68
C ALA A 152 11.70 -14.06 1.59
N VAL A 153 12.09 -14.46 0.38
CA VAL A 153 13.40 -15.11 0.13
C VAL A 153 14.53 -14.13 -0.17
N GLY A 154 14.27 -12.81 -0.09
CA GLY A 154 15.28 -11.75 -0.27
C GLY A 154 15.62 -11.41 -1.72
N ARG A 155 14.78 -11.78 -2.68
CA ARG A 155 14.98 -11.51 -4.12
C ARG A 155 14.29 -10.20 -4.55
N MET A 156 14.51 -9.10 -3.82
CA MET A 156 13.87 -7.80 -4.09
C MET A 156 14.14 -7.23 -5.48
N LYS A 157 15.31 -7.52 -6.08
CA LYS A 157 15.61 -7.09 -7.45
C LYS A 157 14.67 -7.72 -8.49
N VAL A 158 14.20 -8.94 -8.23
CA VAL A 158 13.24 -9.63 -9.11
C VAL A 158 11.89 -8.94 -9.01
N THR A 159 11.46 -8.59 -7.80
CA THR A 159 10.17 -7.90 -7.59
C THR A 159 10.18 -6.52 -8.24
N MET A 160 11.28 -5.78 -8.10
CA MET A 160 11.46 -4.49 -8.77
C MET A 160 11.40 -4.64 -10.30
N ALA A 161 12.17 -5.59 -10.87
CA ALA A 161 12.22 -5.79 -12.32
C ALA A 161 10.85 -6.18 -12.90
N ALA A 162 10.13 -7.11 -12.25
CA ALA A 162 8.82 -7.54 -12.70
C ALA A 162 7.79 -6.40 -12.66
N LEU A 163 7.78 -5.60 -11.57
CA LEU A 163 6.89 -4.46 -11.43
C LEU A 163 7.21 -3.38 -12.47
N ILE A 164 8.48 -3.01 -12.62
CA ILE A 164 8.90 -1.99 -13.61
C ILE A 164 8.51 -2.45 -15.02
N PHE A 165 8.76 -3.71 -15.36
CA PHE A 165 8.40 -4.25 -16.66
C PHE A 165 6.90 -4.15 -16.92
N GLY A 166 6.05 -4.54 -15.97
CA GLY A 166 4.60 -4.41 -16.08
C GLY A 166 4.13 -2.96 -16.23
N CYS A 167 4.68 -2.03 -15.43
CA CYS A 167 4.36 -0.61 -15.50
C CYS A 167 4.78 0.01 -16.85
N VAL A 168 5.99 -0.30 -17.34
CA VAL A 168 6.47 0.20 -18.64
C VAL A 168 5.61 -0.32 -19.77
N CYS A 169 5.29 -1.61 -19.77
CA CYS A 169 4.40 -2.19 -20.78
C CYS A 169 3.01 -1.54 -20.76
N ASN A 170 2.46 -1.30 -19.57
CA ASN A 170 1.17 -0.61 -19.47
C ASN A 170 1.25 0.81 -20.07
N ILE A 171 2.25 1.63 -19.67
CA ILE A 171 2.43 3.00 -20.22
C ILE A 171 2.55 3.00 -21.74
N LEU A 172 3.18 1.98 -22.32
CA LEU A 172 3.30 1.85 -23.78
C LEU A 172 2.00 1.38 -24.43
N LEU A 173 1.23 0.52 -23.75
CA LEU A 173 -0.04 -0.01 -24.25
C LEU A 173 -1.20 1.00 -24.12
N ASP A 174 -1.18 1.89 -23.12
CA ASP A 174 -2.22 2.89 -22.91
C ASP A 174 -2.52 3.70 -24.16
N PRO A 175 -1.59 4.43 -24.79
CA PRO A 175 -1.89 5.20 -25.97
C PRO A 175 -2.32 4.34 -27.16
N ILE A 176 -1.80 3.11 -27.27
CA ILE A 176 -2.11 2.18 -28.36
C ILE A 176 -3.55 1.68 -28.26
N LEU A 177 -3.98 1.28 -27.06
CA LEU A 177 -5.30 0.70 -26.84
C LEU A 177 -6.38 1.77 -26.61
N ILE A 178 -6.03 2.88 -25.97
CA ILE A 178 -6.98 3.98 -25.70
C ILE A 178 -7.35 4.70 -26.98
N PHE A 179 -6.35 5.18 -27.75
CA PHE A 179 -6.56 6.05 -28.89
C PHE A 179 -6.56 5.33 -30.24
N GLY A 180 -6.08 4.08 -30.23
CA GLY A 180 -5.89 3.29 -31.45
C GLY A 180 -4.58 3.65 -32.17
N LEU A 181 -3.84 2.65 -32.61
CA LEU A 181 -2.65 2.86 -33.42
C LEU A 181 -2.53 1.74 -34.47
N GLY A 182 -2.44 2.11 -35.73
CA GLY A 182 -2.32 1.16 -36.84
C GLY A 182 -3.55 0.23 -36.95
N PRO A 183 -3.39 -1.08 -36.84
CA PRO A 183 -4.51 -2.03 -36.95
C PRO A 183 -5.34 -2.14 -35.66
N VAL A 184 -4.93 -1.51 -34.57
CA VAL A 184 -5.62 -1.56 -33.26
C VAL A 184 -6.68 -0.48 -33.22
N PRO A 185 -7.98 -0.80 -33.05
CA PRO A 185 -9.03 0.18 -32.95
C PRO A 185 -8.93 0.94 -31.61
N ALA A 186 -9.41 2.19 -31.60
CA ALA A 186 -9.55 2.97 -30.38
C ALA A 186 -10.59 2.35 -29.45
N MET A 187 -10.17 1.96 -28.24
CA MET A 187 -11.03 1.28 -27.25
C MET A 187 -11.43 2.21 -26.09
N GLY A 188 -10.91 3.43 -26.04
CA GLY A 188 -11.21 4.39 -24.97
C GLY A 188 -10.93 3.81 -23.58
N ILE A 189 -11.89 3.93 -22.65
CA ILE A 189 -11.74 3.48 -21.26
C ILE A 189 -11.57 1.97 -21.13
N ALA A 190 -12.11 1.18 -22.06
CA ALA A 190 -11.87 -0.27 -22.11
C ALA A 190 -10.39 -0.57 -22.45
N GLY A 191 -9.77 0.27 -23.30
CA GLY A 191 -8.35 0.18 -23.62
C GLY A 191 -7.45 0.40 -22.41
N ALA A 192 -7.75 1.41 -21.58
CA ALA A 192 -7.03 1.66 -20.32
C ALA A 192 -7.13 0.48 -19.34
N ALA A 193 -8.35 -0.06 -19.17
CA ALA A 193 -8.56 -1.24 -18.32
C ALA A 193 -7.78 -2.46 -18.82
N LEU A 194 -7.77 -2.69 -20.13
CA LEU A 194 -7.07 -3.80 -20.77
C LEU A 194 -5.55 -3.64 -20.66
N ALA A 195 -5.02 -2.43 -20.89
CA ALA A 195 -3.59 -2.14 -20.73
C ALA A 195 -3.11 -2.44 -19.30
N THR A 196 -3.90 -2.02 -18.29
CA THR A 196 -3.63 -2.33 -16.87
C THR A 196 -3.59 -3.84 -16.64
N GLY A 197 -4.60 -4.58 -17.12
CA GLY A 197 -4.65 -6.03 -16.99
C GLY A 197 -3.49 -6.75 -17.67
N ILE A 198 -3.13 -6.33 -18.88
CA ILE A 198 -1.96 -6.89 -19.62
C ILE A 198 -0.67 -6.59 -18.86
N GLY A 199 -0.48 -5.38 -18.33
CA GLY A 199 0.68 -5.03 -17.50
C GLY A 199 0.83 -5.96 -16.29
N GLN A 200 -0.27 -6.26 -15.59
CA GLN A 200 -0.30 -7.22 -14.48
C GLN A 200 0.04 -8.65 -14.93
N LEU A 201 -0.50 -9.09 -16.07
CA LEU A 201 -0.19 -10.40 -16.67
C LEU A 201 1.29 -10.50 -17.01
N LEU A 202 1.86 -9.47 -17.64
CA LEU A 202 3.28 -9.46 -18.01
C LEU A 202 4.18 -9.46 -16.77
N SER A 203 3.82 -8.76 -15.71
CA SER A 203 4.51 -8.86 -14.40
C SER A 203 4.48 -10.30 -13.88
N LEU A 204 3.32 -10.95 -13.93
CA LEU A 204 3.18 -12.36 -13.53
C LEU A 204 4.05 -13.28 -14.40
N CYS A 205 4.11 -13.05 -15.71
CA CYS A 205 4.97 -13.82 -16.61
C CYS A 205 6.45 -13.69 -16.24
N VAL A 206 6.93 -12.50 -15.86
CA VAL A 206 8.29 -12.30 -15.36
C VAL A 206 8.53 -13.11 -14.08
N TYR A 207 7.60 -13.06 -13.12
CA TYR A 207 7.70 -13.86 -11.90
C TYR A 207 7.76 -15.36 -12.20
N LEU A 208 6.89 -15.87 -13.05
CA LEU A 208 6.86 -17.29 -13.45
C LEU A 208 8.14 -17.70 -14.17
N PHE A 209 8.62 -16.87 -15.08
CA PHE A 209 9.88 -17.12 -15.80
C PHE A 209 11.06 -17.26 -14.84
N VAL A 210 11.20 -16.29 -13.91
CA VAL A 210 12.29 -16.34 -12.92
C VAL A 210 12.08 -17.52 -11.95
N TYR A 211 10.84 -17.80 -11.55
CA TYR A 211 10.52 -18.91 -10.65
C TYR A 211 10.92 -20.27 -11.23
N VAL A 212 10.70 -20.48 -12.54
CA VAL A 212 11.08 -21.73 -13.22
C VAL A 212 12.59 -21.82 -13.44
N ARG A 213 13.23 -20.69 -13.82
CA ARG A 213 14.66 -20.67 -14.19
C ARG A 213 15.62 -20.62 -13.01
N THR A 214 15.18 -20.21 -11.83
CA THR A 214 16.06 -20.06 -10.66
C THR A 214 15.70 -21.03 -9.56
N GLU A 215 16.71 -21.55 -8.88
CA GLU A 215 16.51 -22.31 -7.65
C GLU A 215 16.17 -21.37 -6.50
N LEU A 216 14.94 -21.49 -5.99
CA LEU A 216 14.49 -20.80 -4.82
C LEU A 216 14.52 -21.74 -3.61
N PRO A 217 14.74 -21.20 -2.39
CA PRO A 217 14.71 -22.01 -1.15
C PRO A 217 13.32 -22.60 -0.85
N ILE A 218 12.29 -22.11 -1.55
CA ILE A 218 10.90 -22.58 -1.45
C ILE A 218 10.33 -22.89 -2.83
N ARG A 219 9.48 -23.91 -2.89
CA ARG A 219 8.76 -24.30 -4.11
C ARG A 219 7.29 -24.54 -3.78
N LEU A 220 6.39 -24.15 -4.69
CA LEU A 220 4.98 -24.54 -4.63
C LEU A 220 4.89 -26.04 -4.93
N ARG A 221 4.28 -26.79 -4.01
CA ARG A 221 4.19 -28.25 -4.12
C ARG A 221 2.76 -28.73 -3.95
N ARG A 222 2.27 -29.55 -4.86
CA ARG A 222 0.95 -30.17 -4.73
C ARG A 222 0.80 -30.99 -3.43
N SER A 223 1.89 -31.62 -2.95
CA SER A 223 1.90 -32.34 -1.67
C SER A 223 1.63 -31.46 -0.45
N CYS A 224 1.83 -30.15 -0.58
CA CYS A 224 1.57 -29.16 0.46
C CYS A 224 0.15 -28.58 0.42
N LEU A 225 -0.73 -28.99 -0.49
CA LEU A 225 -2.13 -28.54 -0.57
C LEU A 225 -3.07 -29.28 0.42
N ARG A 226 -2.53 -30.15 1.27
CA ARG A 226 -3.34 -30.80 2.32
C ARG A 226 -3.87 -29.74 3.27
N PRO A 227 -5.17 -29.74 3.61
CA PRO A 227 -5.75 -28.76 4.52
C PRO A 227 -4.99 -28.68 5.83
N ASP A 228 -4.56 -27.48 6.19
CA ASP A 228 -3.90 -27.11 7.45
C ASP A 228 -4.54 -25.86 8.02
N ALA A 229 -5.67 -26.05 8.71
CA ALA A 229 -6.44 -24.94 9.28
C ALA A 229 -5.63 -24.10 10.28
N ALA A 230 -4.62 -24.70 10.95
CA ALA A 230 -3.76 -23.98 11.87
C ALA A 230 -2.81 -23.01 11.14
N LEU A 231 -2.29 -23.42 9.99
CA LEU A 231 -1.45 -22.58 9.14
C LEU A 231 -2.30 -21.49 8.44
N ASP A 232 -3.44 -21.87 7.89
CA ASP A 232 -4.35 -20.93 7.24
C ASP A 232 -4.83 -19.86 8.22
N GLY A 233 -5.19 -20.28 9.45
CA GLY A 233 -5.53 -19.35 10.53
C GLY A 233 -4.42 -18.35 10.84
N LYS A 234 -3.13 -18.75 10.78
CA LYS A 234 -2.00 -17.84 10.96
C LYS A 234 -1.84 -16.87 9.79
N LEU A 235 -2.03 -17.33 8.54
CA LEU A 235 -2.02 -16.46 7.36
C LEU A 235 -3.09 -15.36 7.49
N TYR A 236 -4.32 -15.73 7.86
CA TYR A 236 -5.40 -14.77 8.08
C TYR A 236 -5.18 -13.89 9.32
N ALA A 237 -4.60 -14.41 10.40
CA ALA A 237 -4.30 -13.63 11.60
C ALA A 237 -3.28 -12.50 11.35
N ILE A 238 -2.49 -12.58 10.28
CA ILE A 238 -1.60 -11.51 9.83
C ILE A 238 -2.26 -10.72 8.68
N GLY A 239 -2.83 -11.42 7.72
CA GLY A 239 -3.37 -10.83 6.50
C GLY A 239 -4.57 -9.93 6.74
N VAL A 240 -5.56 -10.36 7.54
CA VAL A 240 -6.76 -9.55 7.83
C VAL A 240 -6.42 -8.25 8.55
N PRO A 241 -5.61 -8.25 9.64
CA PRO A 241 -5.12 -7.01 10.21
C PRO A 241 -4.40 -6.09 9.22
N ALA A 242 -3.57 -6.65 8.34
CA ALA A 242 -2.88 -5.87 7.33
C ALA A 242 -3.83 -5.25 6.28
N ILE A 243 -4.90 -5.96 5.87
CA ILE A 243 -5.97 -5.42 5.03
C ILE A 243 -6.64 -4.23 5.71
N LEU A 244 -7.01 -4.38 6.98
CA LEU A 244 -7.64 -3.31 7.75
C LEU A 244 -6.71 -2.10 7.91
N ASN A 245 -5.42 -2.32 8.18
CA ASN A 245 -4.42 -1.25 8.23
C ASN A 245 -4.37 -0.42 6.94
N LEU A 246 -4.54 -1.05 5.78
CA LEU A 246 -4.58 -0.37 4.48
C LEU A 246 -5.91 0.35 4.21
N ALA A 247 -7.01 -0.10 4.82
CA ALA A 247 -8.33 0.50 4.64
C ALA A 247 -8.61 1.68 5.60
N LEU A 248 -8.05 1.66 6.82
CA LEU A 248 -8.29 2.67 7.85
C LEU A 248 -8.02 4.13 7.41
N PRO A 249 -6.98 4.45 6.63
CA PRO A 249 -6.76 5.81 6.14
C PRO A 249 -7.92 6.37 5.32
N SER A 250 -8.60 5.53 4.53
CA SER A 250 -9.76 5.97 3.74
C SER A 250 -10.94 6.39 4.61
N LEU A 251 -11.17 5.67 5.72
CA LEU A 251 -12.19 6.03 6.71
C LEU A 251 -11.87 7.38 7.36
N LEU A 252 -10.60 7.59 7.73
CA LEU A 252 -10.13 8.85 8.29
C LEU A 252 -10.35 10.02 7.33
N VAL A 253 -9.97 9.86 6.05
CA VAL A 253 -10.14 10.90 5.03
C VAL A 253 -11.61 11.30 4.90
N THR A 254 -12.51 10.33 4.87
CA THR A 254 -13.96 10.59 4.80
C THR A 254 -14.44 11.38 6.01
N PHE A 255 -14.01 11.01 7.21
CA PHE A 255 -14.37 11.71 8.45
C PHE A 255 -13.85 13.16 8.47
N LEU A 256 -12.57 13.36 8.12
CA LEU A 256 -11.97 14.69 8.11
C LEU A 256 -12.56 15.60 7.03
N ASN A 257 -12.90 15.05 5.86
CA ASN A 257 -13.61 15.78 4.82
C ASN A 257 -14.98 16.28 5.34
N GLY A 258 -15.70 15.44 6.10
CA GLY A 258 -16.98 15.85 6.72
C GLY A 258 -16.82 17.01 7.70
N LEU A 259 -15.76 17.02 8.53
CA LEU A 259 -15.47 18.12 9.43
C LEU A 259 -15.11 19.41 8.70
N LEU A 260 -14.21 19.31 7.69
CA LEU A 260 -13.68 20.47 6.97
C LEU A 260 -14.67 21.08 5.99
N ALA A 261 -15.59 20.29 5.41
CA ALA A 261 -16.66 20.78 4.54
C ALA A 261 -17.58 21.79 5.24
N GLY A 262 -17.69 21.73 6.57
CA GLY A 262 -18.44 22.69 7.37
C GLY A 262 -17.83 24.11 7.42
N PHE A 263 -16.58 24.30 6.97
CA PHE A 263 -15.91 25.60 6.93
C PHE A 263 -15.89 26.18 5.54
N SER A 264 -15.19 25.55 4.59
CA SER A 264 -15.24 25.90 3.18
C SER A 264 -14.69 24.77 2.31
N GLN A 265 -15.00 24.80 1.02
CA GLN A 265 -14.47 23.87 0.02
C GLN A 265 -12.93 23.93 -0.08
N SER A 266 -12.33 25.09 0.18
CA SER A 266 -10.86 25.26 0.17
C SER A 266 -10.16 24.35 1.19
N TYR A 267 -10.72 24.12 2.37
CA TYR A 267 -10.16 23.21 3.38
C TYR A 267 -10.18 21.75 2.95
N VAL A 268 -11.26 21.32 2.27
CA VAL A 268 -11.39 19.96 1.71
C VAL A 268 -10.35 19.76 0.61
N VAL A 269 -10.16 20.75 -0.27
CA VAL A 269 -9.13 20.74 -1.32
C VAL A 269 -7.74 20.63 -0.72
N VAL A 270 -7.45 21.42 0.34
CA VAL A 270 -6.16 21.37 1.05
C VAL A 270 -5.89 20.00 1.64
N LEU A 271 -6.88 19.35 2.26
CA LEU A 271 -6.72 17.99 2.77
C LEU A 271 -6.39 17.00 1.65
N GLY A 272 -7.07 17.11 0.51
CA GLY A 272 -6.80 16.28 -0.67
C GLY A 272 -5.38 16.47 -1.21
N ILE A 273 -4.90 17.71 -1.31
CA ILE A 273 -3.52 18.04 -1.72
C ILE A 273 -2.51 17.47 -0.70
N TYR A 274 -2.78 17.65 0.59
CA TYR A 274 -1.94 17.09 1.65
C TYR A 274 -1.75 15.58 1.50
N TYR A 275 -2.81 14.81 1.29
CA TYR A 275 -2.68 13.35 1.13
C TYR A 275 -1.89 12.95 -0.12
N LYS A 276 -2.01 13.71 -1.21
CA LYS A 276 -1.16 13.49 -2.40
C LYS A 276 0.32 13.75 -2.09
N LEU A 277 0.64 14.86 -1.44
CA LEU A 277 2.00 15.19 -1.01
C LEU A 277 2.53 14.16 0.00
N GLN A 278 1.73 13.77 0.97
CA GLN A 278 2.08 12.76 1.98
C GLN A 278 2.50 11.44 1.31
N THR A 279 1.77 11.01 0.29
CA THR A 279 2.11 9.77 -0.44
C THR A 279 3.55 9.81 -0.94
N PHE A 280 3.99 10.90 -1.56
CA PHE A 280 5.37 11.05 -2.05
C PHE A 280 6.40 11.19 -0.93
N LEU A 281 6.08 11.95 0.11
CA LEU A 281 7.00 12.17 1.24
C LEU A 281 7.23 10.90 2.05
N TYR A 282 6.20 10.08 2.23
CA TYR A 282 6.28 8.83 3.00
C TYR A 282 6.76 7.63 2.17
N LEU A 283 6.75 7.74 0.84
CA LEU A 283 7.10 6.63 -0.06
C LEU A 283 8.48 6.01 0.24
N PRO A 284 9.58 6.77 0.42
CA PRO A 284 10.87 6.18 0.71
C PRO A 284 10.90 5.49 2.08
N ALA A 285 10.28 6.07 3.11
CA ALA A 285 10.21 5.47 4.44
C ALA A 285 9.40 4.17 4.41
N ASN A 286 8.25 4.15 3.73
CA ASN A 286 7.44 2.96 3.56
C ASN A 286 8.19 1.86 2.79
N GLY A 287 8.98 2.21 1.77
CA GLY A 287 9.83 1.27 1.04
C GLY A 287 10.89 0.62 1.92
N ILE A 288 11.49 1.38 2.85
CA ILE A 288 12.45 0.85 3.83
C ILE A 288 11.76 -0.11 4.80
N VAL A 289 10.61 0.27 5.33
CA VAL A 289 9.81 -0.58 6.23
C VAL A 289 9.39 -1.89 5.53
N GLN A 290 8.97 -1.84 4.28
CA GLN A 290 8.66 -3.04 3.51
C GLN A 290 9.88 -3.93 3.29
N GLY A 291 11.07 -3.36 3.03
CA GLY A 291 12.33 -4.10 2.92
C GLY A 291 12.76 -4.74 4.24
N MET A 292 12.44 -4.12 5.38
CA MET A 292 12.73 -4.63 6.72
C MET A 292 11.88 -5.87 7.08
N ARG A 293 10.60 -5.93 6.68
CA ARG A 293 9.66 -6.99 7.10
C ARG A 293 10.21 -8.40 6.95
N PRO A 294 10.63 -8.87 5.75
CA PRO A 294 11.15 -10.22 5.59
C PRO A 294 12.46 -10.44 6.35
N LEU A 295 13.28 -9.41 6.55
CA LEU A 295 14.52 -9.51 7.33
C LEU A 295 14.23 -9.73 8.82
N ILE A 296 13.26 -8.99 9.37
CA ILE A 296 12.81 -9.18 10.75
C ILE A 296 12.23 -10.58 10.93
N GLY A 297 11.29 -10.99 10.06
CA GLY A 297 10.68 -12.31 10.14
C GLY A 297 11.72 -13.44 10.08
N TYR A 298 12.64 -13.38 9.15
CA TYR A 298 13.71 -14.37 9.00
C TYR A 298 14.63 -14.44 10.25
N ASN A 299 15.12 -13.28 10.73
CA ASN A 299 16.03 -13.26 11.88
C ASN A 299 15.33 -13.64 13.19
N TYR A 300 14.03 -13.31 13.31
CA TYR A 300 13.22 -13.73 14.45
C TYR A 300 12.99 -15.26 14.44
N GLY A 301 12.63 -15.84 13.31
CA GLY A 301 12.55 -17.29 13.15
C GLY A 301 13.87 -18.00 13.45
N ALA A 302 14.99 -17.37 13.09
CA ALA A 302 16.34 -17.86 13.39
C ALA A 302 16.81 -17.59 14.84
N LYS A 303 15.95 -17.06 15.72
CA LYS A 303 16.25 -16.69 17.12
C LYS A 303 17.41 -15.69 17.26
N GLN A 304 17.62 -14.83 16.25
CA GLN A 304 18.67 -13.81 16.22
C GLN A 304 18.13 -12.47 16.73
N HIS A 305 17.72 -12.41 18.00
CA HIS A 305 17.04 -11.24 18.58
C HIS A 305 17.87 -9.95 18.52
N ALA A 306 19.18 -10.02 18.69
CA ALA A 306 20.07 -8.87 18.56
C ALA A 306 20.03 -8.27 17.14
N ARG A 307 19.92 -9.10 16.10
CA ARG A 307 19.79 -8.64 14.72
C ARG A 307 18.39 -8.06 14.43
N VAL A 308 17.34 -8.64 15.02
CA VAL A 308 15.97 -8.07 14.94
C VAL A 308 15.95 -6.66 15.52
N LYS A 309 16.53 -6.48 16.71
CA LYS A 309 16.65 -5.15 17.35
C LYS A 309 17.42 -4.17 16.47
N LYS A 310 18.59 -4.56 15.96
CA LYS A 310 19.42 -3.71 15.10
C LYS A 310 18.73 -3.35 13.77
N LEU A 311 17.98 -4.28 13.17
CA LEU A 311 17.17 -4.02 11.98
C LEU A 311 16.10 -2.96 12.24
N TYR A 312 15.38 -3.09 13.36
CA TYR A 312 14.39 -2.13 13.80
C TYR A 312 15.00 -0.73 14.02
N GLU A 313 16.08 -0.65 14.79
CA GLU A 313 16.77 0.61 15.11
C GLU A 313 17.27 1.32 13.84
N LEU A 314 17.92 0.58 12.93
CA LEU A 314 18.40 1.15 11.67
C LEU A 314 17.24 1.62 10.77
N THR A 315 16.17 0.84 10.69
CA THR A 315 14.97 1.25 9.92
C THR A 315 14.35 2.50 10.51
N LEU A 316 14.23 2.56 11.84
CA LEU A 316 13.70 3.74 12.54
C LEU A 316 14.54 4.98 12.27
N ILE A 317 15.88 4.89 12.38
CA ILE A 317 16.80 6.01 12.12
C ILE A 317 16.67 6.46 10.66
N MET A 318 16.70 5.54 9.70
CA MET A 318 16.59 5.86 8.28
C MET A 318 15.22 6.50 7.95
N SER A 319 14.14 5.95 8.49
CA SER A 319 12.79 6.51 8.31
C SER A 319 12.67 7.89 8.96
N ALA A 320 13.18 8.06 10.18
CA ALA A 320 13.19 9.36 10.86
C ALA A 320 14.00 10.41 10.11
N ALA A 321 15.15 10.05 9.52
CA ALA A 321 15.97 10.95 8.71
C ALA A 321 15.21 11.41 7.44
N ILE A 322 14.51 10.49 6.76
CA ILE A 322 13.67 10.84 5.60
C ILE A 322 12.52 11.73 6.02
N MET A 323 11.85 11.41 7.14
CA MET A 323 10.76 12.24 7.66
C MET A 323 11.24 13.62 8.10
N ALA A 324 12.46 13.74 8.66
CA ALA A 324 13.08 15.03 8.98
C ALA A 324 13.31 15.86 7.71
N ALA A 325 13.82 15.24 6.64
CA ALA A 325 13.94 15.93 5.35
C ALA A 325 12.56 16.37 4.82
N GLY A 326 11.54 15.53 4.91
CA GLY A 326 10.16 15.88 4.56
C GLY A 326 9.62 17.04 5.41
N THR A 327 9.93 17.06 6.71
CA THR A 327 9.56 18.17 7.61
C THR A 327 10.22 19.48 7.16
N VAL A 328 11.53 19.47 6.88
CA VAL A 328 12.25 20.64 6.38
C VAL A 328 11.63 21.16 5.08
N ILE A 329 11.36 20.27 4.13
CA ILE A 329 10.71 20.63 2.86
C ILE A 329 9.34 21.27 3.12
N CYS A 330 8.50 20.70 3.97
CA CYS A 330 7.18 21.26 4.28
C CYS A 330 7.24 22.59 5.05
N LEU A 331 8.25 22.81 5.91
CA LEU A 331 8.40 24.07 6.62
C LEU A 331 8.80 25.22 5.68
N PHE A 332 9.78 24.98 4.81
CA PHE A 332 10.37 26.04 3.97
C PHE A 332 9.73 26.16 2.59
N ALA A 333 9.23 25.05 2.01
CA ALA A 333 8.67 25.00 0.67
C ALA A 333 7.14 24.77 0.66
N SER A 334 6.42 24.98 1.78
CA SER A 334 4.96 24.72 1.87
C SER A 334 4.16 25.49 0.81
N ARG A 335 4.48 26.76 0.57
CA ARG A 335 3.80 27.58 -0.44
C ARG A 335 4.05 27.09 -1.86
N PRO A 336 5.29 26.92 -2.34
CA PRO A 336 5.55 26.31 -3.65
C PRO A 336 4.91 24.94 -3.83
N LEU A 337 4.93 24.09 -2.80
CA LEU A 337 4.29 22.77 -2.86
C LEU A 337 2.77 22.88 -3.10
N MET A 338 2.09 23.80 -2.44
CA MET A 338 0.67 24.03 -2.65
C MET A 338 0.39 24.59 -4.06
N GLN A 339 1.24 25.50 -4.54
CA GLN A 339 1.11 26.11 -5.87
C GLN A 339 1.28 25.12 -7.03
N LEU A 340 1.88 23.94 -6.80
CA LEU A 340 1.91 22.86 -7.79
C LEU A 340 0.52 22.28 -8.09
N PHE A 341 -0.44 22.45 -7.17
CA PHE A 341 -1.77 21.81 -7.27
C PHE A 341 -2.91 22.83 -7.44
N THR A 342 -2.71 24.07 -7.03
CA THR A 342 -3.75 25.10 -7.10
C THR A 342 -3.15 26.50 -7.27
N SER A 343 -3.82 27.34 -8.05
CA SER A 343 -3.51 28.75 -8.20
C SER A 343 -4.38 29.66 -7.31
N ASN A 344 -5.38 29.11 -6.60
CA ASN A 344 -6.24 29.89 -5.71
C ASN A 344 -5.45 30.39 -4.49
N PRO A 345 -5.31 31.72 -4.30
CA PRO A 345 -4.50 32.29 -3.21
C PRO A 345 -4.99 31.89 -1.82
N GLU A 346 -6.30 31.77 -1.60
CA GLU A 346 -6.90 31.37 -0.32
C GLU A 346 -6.51 29.92 0.00
N THR A 347 -6.70 29.00 -0.95
CA THR A 347 -6.36 27.59 -0.81
C THR A 347 -4.85 27.41 -0.55
N VAL A 348 -4.01 28.21 -1.24
CA VAL A 348 -2.54 28.20 -1.01
C VAL A 348 -2.22 28.64 0.42
N ALA A 349 -2.82 29.72 0.93
CA ALA A 349 -2.58 30.23 2.27
C ALA A 349 -3.00 29.22 3.35
N ILE A 350 -4.19 28.63 3.22
CA ILE A 350 -4.69 27.57 4.13
C ILE A 350 -3.74 26.37 4.09
N GLY A 351 -3.36 25.92 2.89
CA GLY A 351 -2.49 24.77 2.70
C GLY A 351 -1.07 24.98 3.22
N GLN A 352 -0.52 26.20 3.09
CA GLN A 352 0.76 26.58 3.67
C GLN A 352 0.73 26.42 5.20
N THR A 353 -0.33 26.90 5.85
CA THR A 353 -0.52 26.76 7.31
C THR A 353 -0.67 25.28 7.69
N ALA A 354 -1.53 24.54 6.97
CA ALA A 354 -1.78 23.13 7.21
C ALA A 354 -0.49 22.30 7.13
N LEU A 355 0.30 22.45 6.06
CA LEU A 355 1.56 21.70 5.87
C LEU A 355 2.57 21.98 6.98
N ARG A 356 2.71 23.23 7.40
CA ARG A 356 3.64 23.62 8.48
C ARG A 356 3.25 23.05 9.83
N ILE A 357 1.95 22.91 10.12
CA ILE A 357 1.46 22.32 11.36
C ILE A 357 1.60 20.80 11.32
N ILE A 358 1.11 20.17 10.26
CA ILE A 358 1.06 18.71 10.16
C ILE A 358 2.46 18.10 10.14
N CYS A 359 3.43 18.73 9.45
CA CYS A 359 4.79 18.20 9.31
C CYS A 359 5.56 18.08 10.64
N LEU A 360 5.12 18.75 11.70
CA LEU A 360 5.70 18.59 13.04
C LEU A 360 5.59 17.14 13.56
N GLY A 361 4.59 16.38 13.09
CA GLY A 361 4.43 14.98 13.43
C GLY A 361 5.25 13.99 12.60
N PHE A 362 5.83 14.40 11.48
CA PHE A 362 6.45 13.48 10.53
C PHE A 362 7.57 12.64 11.12
N VAL A 363 8.54 13.26 11.82
CA VAL A 363 9.65 12.53 12.43
C VAL A 363 9.16 11.49 13.44
N VAL A 364 8.18 11.88 14.26
CA VAL A 364 7.61 11.01 15.30
C VAL A 364 6.82 9.86 14.68
N SER A 365 6.16 10.09 13.53
CA SER A 365 5.41 9.05 12.81
C SER A 365 6.28 7.87 12.37
N ALA A 366 7.59 8.06 12.23
CA ALA A 366 8.53 6.98 11.93
C ALA A 366 8.49 5.86 12.98
N VAL A 367 8.19 6.19 14.25
CA VAL A 367 8.10 5.20 15.34
C VAL A 367 6.89 4.28 15.13
N SER A 368 5.70 4.84 14.91
CA SER A 368 4.49 4.05 14.71
C SER A 368 4.54 3.22 13.42
N THR A 369 5.04 3.81 12.33
CA THR A 369 5.16 3.15 11.03
C THR A 369 6.17 2.00 11.07
N THR A 370 7.35 2.22 11.65
CA THR A 370 8.38 1.18 11.79
C THR A 370 7.94 0.06 12.73
N SER A 371 7.29 0.41 13.86
CA SER A 371 6.79 -0.58 14.82
C SER A 371 5.69 -1.45 14.21
N SER A 372 4.73 -0.85 13.50
CA SER A 372 3.65 -1.58 12.81
C SER A 372 4.23 -2.54 11.76
N GLY A 373 5.15 -2.06 10.91
CA GLY A 373 5.80 -2.91 9.91
C GLY A 373 6.66 -4.02 10.51
N ALA A 374 7.34 -3.75 11.63
CA ALA A 374 8.10 -4.77 12.35
C ALA A 374 7.20 -5.86 12.94
N LEU A 375 6.07 -5.49 13.53
CA LEU A 375 5.07 -6.43 14.06
C LEU A 375 4.47 -7.31 12.96
N GLU A 376 4.18 -6.75 11.80
CA GLU A 376 3.73 -7.52 10.64
C GLU A 376 4.81 -8.54 10.20
N GLY A 377 6.09 -8.11 10.14
CA GLY A 377 7.21 -9.01 9.84
C GLY A 377 7.42 -10.11 10.88
N LEU A 378 7.11 -9.84 12.17
CA LEU A 378 7.12 -10.82 13.25
C LEU A 378 5.92 -11.79 13.22
N GLY A 379 4.99 -11.62 12.31
CA GLY A 379 3.75 -12.38 12.29
C GLY A 379 2.73 -11.96 13.35
N LYS A 380 2.88 -10.77 13.92
CA LYS A 380 2.03 -10.21 14.98
C LYS A 380 1.09 -9.14 14.40
N GLY A 381 0.22 -9.57 13.47
CA GLY A 381 -0.69 -8.69 12.75
C GLY A 381 -1.71 -7.99 13.66
N ALA A 382 -2.23 -8.68 14.68
CA ALA A 382 -3.19 -8.11 15.61
C ALA A 382 -2.61 -6.92 16.39
N GLU A 383 -1.35 -7.04 16.85
CA GLU A 383 -0.66 -5.95 17.55
C GLU A 383 -0.38 -4.77 16.61
N SER A 384 -0.07 -5.02 15.34
CA SER A 384 0.04 -3.97 14.32
C SER A 384 -1.30 -3.25 14.11
N LEU A 385 -2.40 -3.99 14.05
CA LEU A 385 -3.75 -3.41 13.91
C LEU A 385 -4.13 -2.55 15.11
N VAL A 386 -3.78 -2.96 16.33
CA VAL A 386 -4.03 -2.14 17.53
C VAL A 386 -3.37 -0.77 17.39
N ILE A 387 -2.11 -0.69 16.93
CA ILE A 387 -1.43 0.59 16.69
C ILE A 387 -2.22 1.44 15.67
N SER A 388 -2.65 0.83 14.58
CA SER A 388 -3.40 1.53 13.52
C SER A 388 -4.78 1.98 13.97
N LEU A 389 -5.51 1.17 14.74
CA LEU A 389 -6.80 1.55 15.33
C LEU A 389 -6.64 2.71 16.31
N CYS A 390 -5.62 2.66 17.18
CA CYS A 390 -5.31 3.77 18.07
C CYS A 390 -5.03 5.04 17.27
N ARG A 391 -4.20 4.97 16.24
CA ARG A 391 -3.82 6.11 15.41
C ARG A 391 -5.01 6.69 14.64
N TYR A 392 -5.74 5.86 13.86
CA TYR A 392 -6.74 6.33 12.91
C TYR A 392 -8.15 6.51 13.49
N ILE A 393 -8.50 5.82 14.59
CA ILE A 393 -9.85 5.90 15.19
C ILE A 393 -9.80 6.53 16.57
N VAL A 394 -8.98 5.98 17.47
CA VAL A 394 -9.02 6.35 18.89
C VAL A 394 -8.42 7.75 19.14
N PHE A 395 -7.37 8.11 18.40
CA PHE A 395 -6.69 9.41 18.64
C PHE A 395 -7.14 10.47 17.64
N ILE A 396 -6.87 10.29 16.33
CA ILE A 396 -7.02 11.41 15.39
C ILE A 396 -8.46 11.85 15.19
N MET A 397 -9.45 10.94 15.12
CA MET A 397 -10.84 11.34 14.90
C MET A 397 -11.40 12.15 16.09
N PRO A 398 -11.30 11.69 17.36
CA PRO A 398 -11.76 12.49 18.49
C PRO A 398 -10.96 13.77 18.67
N LEU A 399 -9.63 13.74 18.51
CA LEU A 399 -8.81 14.94 18.61
C LEU A 399 -9.15 15.96 17.54
N ALA A 400 -9.36 15.53 16.29
CA ALA A 400 -9.76 16.43 15.20
C ALA A 400 -11.13 17.07 15.51
N ALA A 401 -12.12 16.29 15.99
CA ALA A 401 -13.43 16.82 16.35
C ALA A 401 -13.34 17.82 17.51
N VAL A 402 -12.63 17.48 18.58
CA VAL A 402 -12.48 18.35 19.76
C VAL A 402 -11.69 19.62 19.42
N LEU A 403 -10.53 19.48 18.79
CA LEU A 403 -9.71 20.64 18.44
C LEU A 403 -10.37 21.51 17.37
N CYS A 404 -11.15 20.91 16.45
CA CYS A 404 -11.96 21.64 15.49
C CYS A 404 -13.01 22.53 16.18
N HIS A 405 -13.61 22.05 17.28
CA HIS A 405 -14.57 22.83 18.05
C HIS A 405 -13.93 24.07 18.71
N PHE A 406 -12.70 23.95 19.24
CA PHE A 406 -12.02 25.04 19.96
C PHE A 406 -11.17 25.96 19.06
N LEU A 407 -10.55 25.42 18.02
CA LEU A 407 -9.58 26.13 17.16
C LEU A 407 -10.04 26.30 15.71
N GLY A 408 -11.29 25.95 15.43
CA GLY A 408 -11.81 25.93 14.05
C GLY A 408 -11.06 24.90 13.18
N ALA A 409 -11.04 25.13 11.87
CA ALA A 409 -10.42 24.22 10.92
C ALA A 409 -8.91 23.96 11.19
N ASN A 410 -8.18 24.93 11.79
CA ASN A 410 -6.78 24.73 12.17
C ASN A 410 -6.60 23.65 13.24
N GLY A 411 -7.62 23.42 14.09
CA GLY A 411 -7.63 22.33 15.06
C GLY A 411 -7.47 20.97 14.43
N VAL A 412 -8.03 20.76 13.23
CA VAL A 412 -7.87 19.52 12.49
C VAL A 412 -6.40 19.27 12.13
N TRP A 413 -5.66 20.32 11.72
CA TRP A 413 -4.23 20.19 11.41
C TRP A 413 -3.39 19.86 12.63
N HIS A 414 -3.71 20.44 13.78
CA HIS A 414 -3.03 20.10 15.05
C HIS A 414 -3.29 18.67 15.49
N ALA A 415 -4.45 18.10 15.21
CA ALA A 415 -4.76 16.71 15.55
C ALA A 415 -3.76 15.73 14.93
N PHE A 416 -3.19 16.02 13.76
CA PHE A 416 -2.22 15.13 13.10
C PHE A 416 -0.96 14.92 13.94
N TRP A 417 -0.23 15.97 14.28
CA TRP A 417 1.04 15.83 15.00
C TRP A 417 0.84 15.33 16.43
N ILE A 418 -0.24 15.73 17.12
CA ILE A 418 -0.57 15.23 18.46
C ILE A 418 -0.83 13.72 18.39
N THR A 419 -1.59 13.27 17.39
CA THR A 419 -1.85 11.85 17.17
C THR A 419 -0.55 11.06 16.93
N GLU A 420 0.40 11.61 16.18
CA GLU A 420 1.67 10.89 15.94
C GLU A 420 2.45 10.69 17.25
N VAL A 421 2.46 11.69 18.14
CA VAL A 421 3.08 11.57 19.48
C VAL A 421 2.39 10.49 20.31
N LEU A 422 1.06 10.54 20.40
CA LEU A 422 0.29 9.54 21.15
C LEU A 422 0.46 8.13 20.56
N SER A 423 0.46 8.03 19.24
CA SER A 423 0.67 6.75 18.54
C SER A 423 2.07 6.19 18.80
N ALA A 424 3.09 7.02 18.83
CA ALA A 424 4.46 6.60 19.15
C ALA A 424 4.58 6.07 20.60
N ILE A 425 3.89 6.73 21.56
CA ILE A 425 3.84 6.30 22.97
C ILE A 425 3.20 4.91 23.09
N VAL A 426 2.22 4.57 22.26
CA VAL A 426 1.59 3.24 22.24
C VAL A 426 2.42 2.24 21.43
N ALA A 427 2.90 2.63 20.26
CA ALA A 427 3.54 1.73 19.30
C ALA A 427 4.84 1.11 19.83
N TYR A 428 5.69 1.92 20.46
CA TYR A 428 6.98 1.44 20.95
C TYR A 428 6.90 0.41 22.08
N PRO A 429 6.08 0.60 23.14
CA PRO A 429 5.84 -0.44 24.15
C PRO A 429 5.21 -1.71 23.59
N VAL A 430 4.23 -1.59 22.66
CA VAL A 430 3.61 -2.76 22.01
C VAL A 430 4.69 -3.58 21.26
N TYR A 431 5.54 -2.92 20.48
CA TYR A 431 6.66 -3.56 19.79
C TYR A 431 7.64 -4.20 20.79
N ARG A 432 8.07 -3.48 21.82
CA ARG A 432 9.00 -4.00 22.84
C ARG A 432 8.45 -5.23 23.56
N LYS A 433 7.18 -5.19 23.95
CA LYS A 433 6.50 -6.33 24.59
C LYS A 433 6.38 -7.53 23.64
N ALA A 434 6.20 -7.26 22.35
CA ALA A 434 6.12 -8.30 21.33
C ALA A 434 7.46 -9.01 21.09
N VAL A 435 8.57 -8.27 21.08
CA VAL A 435 9.93 -8.81 20.92
C VAL A 435 10.48 -9.39 22.23
N GLY A 436 10.17 -8.78 23.38
CA GLY A 436 10.72 -9.17 24.69
C GLY A 436 10.06 -10.39 25.34
N LYS A 437 9.03 -10.98 24.74
CA LYS A 437 8.40 -12.25 25.16
C LYS A 437 9.08 -13.49 24.59
N CYS A 438 10.29 -13.34 24.04
CA CYS A 438 11.04 -14.41 23.38
C CYS A 438 12.38 -14.66 24.06
#